data_3837b8c818c62b4d5b4f5c69e916573f
#
_entry.id   3837b8c818c62b4d5b4f5c69e916573f
#
_cell.length_a   1.000
_cell.length_b   1.000
_cell.length_c   1.000
_cell.angle_alpha   90.00
_cell.angle_beta   90.00
_cell.angle_gamma   90.00
#
_symmetry.space_group_name_H-M   'P 1'
#
loop_
_entity.id
_entity.type
_entity.pdbx_description
1 polymer ?
#
loop_
_entity_poly.entity_id
_entity_poly.type
_entity_poly.pdbx_seq_one_letter_code
_entity_poly.pdbx_strand_id
1 'polypeptide(L)'
;MRNRRYRKRYLASIHALAYMAGMFIQTETTPNPNTMKFLPGQEVLGARTAFFTDKENATVSPLASALFVLPEIRAVFYGSDFITVTKTEPATWEILKPQILTTMMEHYQSGNPLMVDEKPAAPKKADSYSADEQEIVDQIKELIETRVRPAVAQDGGDIIFHSFKDGIVHLEMHGACSGCPSSTATLKSGIENMLKHYVPEVIAVEPV
;
A
#
# COMPACT_ATOMS: atom_id res chain seq x y z
N MET A 1 -40.16 -22.43 -23.20
CA MET A 1 -39.43 -21.84 -22.03
C MET A 1 -37.93 -22.19 -22.02
N ARG A 2 -37.20 -21.97 -23.14
CA ARG A 2 -35.78 -22.45 -23.30
C ARG A 2 -34.76 -21.33 -23.52
N ASN A 3 -35.12 -20.04 -23.41
CA ASN A 3 -34.31 -18.94 -23.93
C ASN A 3 -33.67 -18.00 -22.89
N ARG A 4 -33.97 -18.17 -21.57
CA ARG A 4 -33.43 -17.27 -20.51
C ARG A 4 -32.01 -17.63 -20.04
N ARG A 5 -31.64 -18.92 -20.11
CA ARG A 5 -30.30 -19.38 -19.65
C ARG A 5 -29.19 -19.09 -20.66
N TYR A 6 -29.50 -19.09 -21.96
CA TYR A 6 -28.54 -18.76 -23.00
C TYR A 6 -28.19 -17.25 -23.03
N ARG A 7 -29.18 -16.39 -22.78
CA ARG A 7 -28.96 -14.93 -22.77
C ARG A 7 -28.07 -14.46 -21.62
N LYS A 8 -28.16 -15.07 -20.42
CA LYS A 8 -27.28 -14.75 -19.28
C LYS A 8 -25.82 -15.18 -19.50
N ARG A 9 -25.60 -16.30 -20.17
CA ARG A 9 -24.23 -16.77 -20.48
C ARG A 9 -23.58 -15.93 -21.58
N TYR A 10 -24.32 -15.48 -22.57
CA TYR A 10 -23.81 -14.62 -23.64
C TYR A 10 -23.49 -13.21 -23.14
N LEU A 11 -24.32 -12.63 -22.28
CA LEU A 11 -24.05 -11.31 -21.68
C LEU A 11 -22.86 -11.34 -20.73
N ALA A 12 -22.69 -12.40 -19.95
CA ALA A 12 -21.49 -12.57 -19.11
C ALA A 12 -20.21 -12.74 -19.96
N SER A 13 -20.31 -13.43 -21.11
CA SER A 13 -19.19 -13.62 -22.03
C SER A 13 -18.81 -12.33 -22.76
N ILE A 14 -19.79 -11.49 -23.14
CA ILE A 14 -19.54 -10.19 -23.80
C ILE A 14 -18.95 -9.17 -22.81
N HIS A 15 -19.40 -9.17 -21.55
CA HIS A 15 -18.78 -8.34 -20.51
C HIS A 15 -17.34 -8.79 -20.19
N ALA A 16 -17.09 -10.08 -20.16
CA ALA A 16 -15.74 -10.62 -19.99
C ALA A 16 -14.83 -10.28 -21.18
N LEU A 17 -15.34 -10.36 -22.43
CA LEU A 17 -14.57 -9.98 -23.61
C LEU A 17 -14.34 -8.47 -23.73
N ALA A 18 -15.30 -7.63 -23.32
CA ALA A 18 -15.13 -6.18 -23.29
C ALA A 18 -14.16 -5.76 -22.16
N TYR A 19 -14.13 -6.49 -21.05
CA TYR A 19 -13.16 -6.30 -19.96
C TYR A 19 -11.74 -6.73 -20.37
N MET A 20 -11.62 -7.71 -21.28
CA MET A 20 -10.35 -8.20 -21.81
C MET A 20 -9.68 -7.28 -22.84
N ALA A 21 -10.42 -6.35 -23.43
CA ALA A 21 -9.93 -5.53 -24.55
C ALA A 21 -9.12 -4.30 -24.15
N GLY A 22 -8.81 -4.07 -22.84
CA GLY A 22 -8.14 -2.83 -22.47
C GLY A 22 -7.63 -2.71 -21.04
N MET A 23 -7.30 -3.78 -20.33
CA MET A 23 -6.62 -3.59 -19.06
C MET A 23 -5.20 -3.08 -19.32
N PHE A 24 -5.03 -1.78 -19.16
CA PHE A 24 -3.73 -1.12 -19.26
C PHE A 24 -3.27 -0.70 -17.86
N ILE A 25 -2.24 -1.36 -17.35
CA ILE A 25 -1.63 -1.00 -16.07
C ILE A 25 -0.61 0.10 -16.33
N GLN A 26 -0.91 1.30 -15.88
CA GLN A 26 0.04 2.42 -15.94
C GLN A 26 1.11 2.26 -14.87
N THR A 27 2.27 2.86 -15.10
CA THR A 27 3.36 2.83 -14.12
C THR A 27 3.92 4.21 -13.90
N GLU A 28 4.19 4.53 -12.64
CA GLU A 28 4.79 5.79 -12.21
C GLU A 28 6.04 5.52 -11.39
N THR A 29 7.02 6.40 -11.53
CA THR A 29 8.18 6.43 -10.63
C THR A 29 7.77 7.02 -9.29
N THR A 30 8.47 6.62 -8.23
CA THR A 30 8.27 7.15 -6.88
C THR A 30 9.54 7.87 -6.41
N PRO A 31 9.50 8.65 -5.33
CA PRO A 31 10.71 9.23 -4.72
C PRO A 31 11.73 8.18 -4.26
N ASN A 32 11.30 6.94 -4.07
CA ASN A 32 12.18 5.81 -3.80
C ASN A 32 12.55 5.11 -5.13
N PRO A 33 13.80 5.18 -5.60
CA PRO A 33 14.21 4.60 -6.88
C PRO A 33 14.09 3.07 -6.95
N ASN A 34 14.03 2.41 -5.79
CA ASN A 34 13.80 0.98 -5.68
C ASN A 34 12.32 0.60 -5.66
N THR A 35 11.40 1.56 -5.70
CA THR A 35 9.96 1.32 -5.68
C THR A 35 9.29 1.92 -6.91
N MET A 36 8.43 1.15 -7.56
CA MET A 36 7.60 1.58 -8.69
C MET A 36 6.12 1.42 -8.34
N LYS A 37 5.32 2.40 -8.75
CA LYS A 37 3.88 2.43 -8.57
C LYS A 37 3.19 1.93 -9.83
N PHE A 38 2.25 1.02 -9.67
CA PHE A 38 1.44 0.40 -10.71
C PHE A 38 -0.02 0.77 -10.47
N LEU A 39 -0.68 1.28 -11.51
CA LEU A 39 -2.07 1.70 -11.48
C LEU A 39 -2.88 0.78 -12.39
N PRO A 40 -3.65 -0.17 -11.83
CA PRO A 40 -4.44 -1.12 -12.62
C PRO A 40 -5.72 -0.48 -13.23
N GLY A 41 -5.99 0.79 -12.92
CA GLY A 41 -7.17 1.51 -13.42
C GLY A 41 -8.47 1.12 -12.74
N GLN A 42 -8.39 0.47 -11.59
CA GLN A 42 -9.52 0.07 -10.74
C GLN A 42 -9.13 0.11 -9.27
N GLU A 43 -10.12 0.05 -8.39
CA GLU A 43 -9.89 -0.03 -6.96
C GLU A 43 -9.07 -1.29 -6.61
N VAL A 44 -8.10 -1.15 -5.70
CA VAL A 44 -7.25 -2.23 -5.18
C VAL A 44 -7.76 -2.64 -3.79
N LEU A 45 -7.61 -1.82 -2.76
CA LEU A 45 -8.14 -2.10 -1.42
C LEU A 45 -9.05 -0.98 -0.87
N GLY A 46 -9.32 0.07 -1.64
CA GLY A 46 -10.16 1.19 -1.22
C GLY A 46 -9.60 1.92 0.00
N ALA A 47 -10.35 1.95 1.09
CA ALA A 47 -9.93 2.62 2.32
C ALA A 47 -8.88 1.84 3.13
N ARG A 48 -8.57 0.61 2.75
CA ARG A 48 -7.60 -0.25 3.43
C ARG A 48 -6.26 -0.23 2.71
N THR A 49 -5.21 -0.61 3.43
CA THR A 49 -3.89 -0.85 2.86
C THR A 49 -3.36 -2.21 3.33
N ALA A 50 -2.44 -2.79 2.57
CA ALA A 50 -1.74 -4.00 2.96
C ALA A 50 -0.27 -3.91 2.54
N PHE A 51 0.63 -4.37 3.42
CA PHE A 51 2.06 -4.33 3.19
C PHE A 51 2.69 -5.68 3.46
N PHE A 52 3.39 -6.20 2.46
CA PHE A 52 4.04 -7.51 2.48
C PHE A 52 5.54 -7.32 2.30
N THR A 53 6.32 -7.82 3.23
CA THR A 53 7.80 -7.75 3.22
C THR A 53 8.47 -9.10 3.01
N ASP A 54 7.67 -10.17 2.97
CA ASP A 54 8.14 -11.54 2.79
C ASP A 54 7.04 -12.45 2.21
N LYS A 55 7.44 -13.65 1.79
CA LYS A 55 6.54 -14.66 1.21
C LYS A 55 5.52 -15.21 2.20
N GLU A 56 5.87 -15.26 3.47
CA GLU A 56 5.03 -15.86 4.52
C GLU A 56 3.82 -14.96 4.78
N ASN A 57 4.07 -13.65 4.90
CA ASN A 57 3.00 -12.67 5.05
C ASN A 57 2.15 -12.48 3.77
N ALA A 58 2.73 -12.76 2.60
CA ALA A 58 2.04 -12.66 1.32
C ALA A 58 1.04 -13.79 1.05
N THR A 59 1.00 -14.86 1.85
CA THR A 59 0.13 -16.04 1.63
C THR A 59 -1.36 -15.71 1.62
N VAL A 60 -1.76 -14.62 2.28
CA VAL A 60 -3.14 -14.10 2.30
C VAL A 60 -3.52 -13.36 1.01
N SER A 61 -2.58 -13.17 0.09
CA SER A 61 -2.78 -12.48 -1.19
C SER A 61 -2.23 -13.30 -2.35
N PRO A 62 -3.08 -13.83 -3.24
CA PRO A 62 -2.64 -14.55 -4.44
C PRO A 62 -1.69 -13.72 -5.30
N LEU A 63 -1.97 -12.42 -5.50
CA LEU A 63 -1.11 -11.56 -6.31
C LEU A 63 0.24 -11.29 -5.63
N ALA A 64 0.25 -10.95 -4.33
CA ALA A 64 1.49 -10.73 -3.61
C ALA A 64 2.35 -12.00 -3.59
N SER A 65 1.74 -13.16 -3.34
CA SER A 65 2.42 -14.46 -3.41
C SER A 65 3.05 -14.72 -4.79
N ALA A 66 2.33 -14.41 -5.88
CA ALA A 66 2.84 -14.56 -7.24
C ALA A 66 4.00 -13.59 -7.52
N LEU A 67 3.93 -12.35 -7.05
CA LEU A 67 5.01 -11.37 -7.19
C LEU A 67 6.27 -11.81 -6.44
N PHE A 68 6.14 -12.36 -5.23
CA PHE A 68 7.28 -12.87 -4.46
C PHE A 68 7.92 -14.16 -5.02
N VAL A 69 7.38 -14.73 -6.11
CA VAL A 69 8.10 -15.76 -6.88
C VAL A 69 9.36 -15.18 -7.52
N LEU A 70 9.33 -13.89 -7.87
CA LEU A 70 10.51 -13.15 -8.35
C LEU A 70 11.43 -12.84 -7.16
N PRO A 71 12.66 -13.39 -7.13
CA PRO A 71 13.54 -13.25 -5.96
C PRO A 71 14.05 -11.83 -5.74
N GLU A 72 13.93 -10.98 -6.75
CA GLU A 72 14.32 -9.57 -6.69
C GLU A 72 13.25 -8.68 -6.04
N ILE A 73 12.06 -9.20 -5.76
CA ILE A 73 11.02 -8.44 -5.07
C ILE A 73 11.28 -8.48 -3.56
N ARG A 74 11.41 -7.30 -2.97
CA ARG A 74 11.63 -7.08 -1.54
C ARG A 74 10.35 -6.81 -0.77
N ALA A 75 9.42 -6.03 -1.38
CA ALA A 75 8.16 -5.68 -0.75
C ALA A 75 7.08 -5.41 -1.78
N VAL A 76 5.84 -5.64 -1.39
CA VAL A 76 4.64 -5.31 -2.16
C VAL A 76 3.69 -4.56 -1.23
N PHE A 77 3.15 -3.42 -1.68
CA PHE A 77 2.18 -2.63 -0.94
C PHE A 77 0.95 -2.39 -1.80
N TYR A 78 -0.22 -2.55 -1.21
CA TYR A 78 -1.52 -2.24 -1.81
C TYR A 78 -2.09 -0.99 -1.17
N GLY A 79 -2.32 0.03 -2.00
CA GLY A 79 -3.05 1.24 -1.65
C GLY A 79 -4.52 1.18 -2.06
N SER A 80 -5.17 2.34 -2.16
CA SER A 80 -6.58 2.46 -2.53
C SER A 80 -6.85 1.97 -3.96
N ASP A 81 -6.08 2.44 -4.91
CA ASP A 81 -6.22 2.25 -6.35
C ASP A 81 -4.89 1.97 -7.06
N PHE A 82 -3.85 1.70 -6.29
CA PHE A 82 -2.51 1.42 -6.78
C PHE A 82 -1.83 0.29 -6.01
N ILE A 83 -0.79 -0.25 -6.64
CA ILE A 83 0.12 -1.24 -6.06
C ILE A 83 1.53 -0.68 -6.20
N THR A 84 2.33 -0.71 -5.14
CA THR A 84 3.77 -0.48 -5.28
C THR A 84 4.56 -1.76 -5.05
N VAL A 85 5.59 -1.91 -5.85
CA VAL A 85 6.54 -3.02 -5.76
C VAL A 85 7.92 -2.44 -5.51
N THR A 86 8.58 -2.94 -4.47
CA THR A 86 9.96 -2.57 -4.13
C THR A 86 10.89 -3.71 -4.49
N LYS A 87 11.93 -3.40 -5.26
CA LYS A 87 12.96 -4.34 -5.68
C LYS A 87 14.21 -4.29 -4.79
N THR A 88 15.04 -5.32 -4.87
CA THR A 88 16.40 -5.31 -4.33
C THR A 88 17.31 -4.41 -5.18
N GLU A 89 18.37 -3.84 -4.61
CA GLU A 89 19.25 -2.89 -5.30
C GLU A 89 19.89 -3.39 -6.59
N PRO A 90 20.40 -4.64 -6.71
CA PRO A 90 21.06 -5.07 -7.93
C PRO A 90 20.08 -5.30 -9.10
N ALA A 91 18.77 -5.39 -8.84
CA ALA A 91 17.78 -5.58 -9.90
C ALA A 91 17.51 -4.30 -10.69
N THR A 92 17.16 -4.43 -11.96
CA THR A 92 16.82 -3.31 -12.83
C THR A 92 15.36 -3.33 -13.25
N TRP A 93 14.75 -2.16 -13.38
CA TRP A 93 13.36 -2.03 -13.78
C TRP A 93 13.10 -2.48 -15.21
N GLU A 94 14.09 -2.38 -16.09
CA GLU A 94 14.01 -2.81 -17.48
C GLU A 94 13.68 -4.31 -17.57
N ILE A 95 14.19 -5.12 -16.63
CA ILE A 95 13.96 -6.57 -16.57
C ILE A 95 12.73 -6.91 -15.74
N LEU A 96 12.57 -6.27 -14.57
CA LEU A 96 11.51 -6.62 -13.63
C LEU A 96 10.14 -6.09 -14.03
N LYS A 97 10.06 -4.87 -14.55
CA LYS A 97 8.77 -4.25 -14.88
C LYS A 97 7.91 -5.10 -15.82
N PRO A 98 8.43 -5.65 -16.94
CA PRO A 98 7.62 -6.53 -17.79
C PRO A 98 7.11 -7.78 -17.06
N GLN A 99 7.92 -8.40 -16.19
CA GLN A 99 7.53 -9.59 -15.43
C GLN A 99 6.42 -9.28 -14.42
N ILE A 100 6.56 -8.16 -13.68
CA ILE A 100 5.55 -7.69 -12.74
C ILE A 100 4.24 -7.39 -13.46
N LEU A 101 4.28 -6.68 -14.61
CA LEU A 101 3.09 -6.39 -15.40
C LEU A 101 2.40 -7.66 -15.90
N THR A 102 3.17 -8.64 -16.37
CA THR A 102 2.61 -9.96 -16.78
C THR A 102 1.91 -10.63 -15.60
N THR A 103 2.57 -10.73 -14.45
CA THR A 103 1.99 -11.34 -13.24
C THR A 103 0.71 -10.63 -12.79
N MET A 104 0.70 -9.30 -12.79
CA MET A 104 -0.50 -8.52 -12.44
C MET A 104 -1.63 -8.75 -13.44
N MET A 105 -1.34 -8.71 -14.74
CA MET A 105 -2.33 -8.95 -15.79
C MET A 105 -2.94 -10.35 -15.70
N GLU A 106 -2.13 -11.37 -15.50
CA GLU A 106 -2.59 -12.75 -15.31
C GLU A 106 -3.49 -12.87 -14.07
N HIS A 107 -3.12 -12.25 -12.96
CA HIS A 107 -3.93 -12.22 -11.75
C HIS A 107 -5.31 -11.60 -12.01
N TYR A 108 -5.37 -10.42 -12.59
CA TYR A 108 -6.63 -9.74 -12.87
C TYR A 108 -7.48 -10.49 -13.92
N GLN A 109 -6.86 -11.12 -14.91
CA GLN A 109 -7.56 -11.95 -15.89
C GLN A 109 -8.13 -13.23 -15.28
N SER A 110 -7.48 -13.80 -14.28
CA SER A 110 -7.96 -14.99 -13.59
C SER A 110 -9.20 -14.72 -12.71
N GLY A 111 -9.48 -13.46 -12.38
CA GLY A 111 -10.56 -13.06 -11.49
C GLY A 111 -10.35 -13.48 -10.03
N ASN A 112 -9.13 -13.82 -9.66
CA ASN A 112 -8.79 -14.14 -8.28
C ASN A 112 -8.91 -12.89 -7.40
N PRO A 113 -9.34 -13.04 -6.13
CA PRO A 113 -9.37 -11.92 -5.20
C PRO A 113 -7.94 -11.45 -4.86
N LEU A 114 -7.78 -10.16 -4.58
CA LEU A 114 -6.50 -9.63 -4.10
C LEU A 114 -6.14 -10.16 -2.71
N MET A 115 -7.13 -10.40 -1.86
CA MET A 115 -6.96 -10.95 -0.51
C MET A 115 -7.90 -12.16 -0.33
N VAL A 116 -7.36 -13.30 0.13
CA VAL A 116 -8.16 -14.53 0.35
C VAL A 116 -8.60 -14.70 1.79
N ASP A 117 -7.89 -14.11 2.77
CA ASP A 117 -8.24 -14.09 4.17
C ASP A 117 -8.42 -12.64 4.63
N GLU A 118 -9.67 -12.27 4.86
CA GLU A 118 -10.02 -11.01 5.53
C GLU A 118 -9.97 -11.19 7.06
N LYS A 119 -8.90 -11.79 7.59
CA LYS A 119 -8.72 -11.67 9.03
C LYS A 119 -8.39 -10.21 9.30
N PRO A 120 -9.28 -9.45 9.97
CA PRO A 120 -8.93 -8.11 10.39
C PRO A 120 -7.61 -8.23 11.13
N ALA A 121 -6.62 -7.42 10.78
CA ALA A 121 -5.41 -7.32 11.58
C ALA A 121 -5.87 -7.17 13.03
N ALA A 122 -5.44 -8.08 13.90
CA ALA A 122 -5.81 -8.00 15.30
C ALA A 122 -5.47 -6.57 15.76
N PRO A 123 -6.37 -5.88 16.46
CA PRO A 123 -6.08 -4.55 16.93
C PRO A 123 -4.78 -4.65 17.72
N LYS A 124 -3.73 -3.99 17.22
CA LYS A 124 -2.49 -3.85 18.00
C LYS A 124 -2.93 -3.34 19.36
N LYS A 125 -2.41 -3.90 20.45
CA LYS A 125 -2.74 -3.46 21.81
C LYS A 125 -2.62 -1.94 21.81
N ALA A 126 -3.74 -1.28 22.04
CA ALA A 126 -3.74 0.17 22.22
C ALA A 126 -2.88 0.44 23.45
N ASP A 127 -1.84 1.21 23.30
CA ASP A 127 -1.12 1.75 24.43
C ASP A 127 -2.14 2.48 25.30
N SER A 128 -2.12 2.26 26.59
CA SER A 128 -3.03 2.93 27.52
C SER A 128 -2.45 4.31 27.82
N TYR A 129 -3.00 5.31 27.18
CA TYR A 129 -2.67 6.72 27.42
C TYR A 129 -3.47 7.29 28.59
N SER A 130 -2.91 8.26 29.32
CA SER A 130 -3.67 9.11 30.23
C SER A 130 -4.71 9.95 29.45
N ALA A 131 -5.66 10.58 30.13
CA ALA A 131 -6.69 11.38 29.44
C ALA A 131 -6.06 12.53 28.62
N ASP A 132 -5.06 13.21 29.19
CA ASP A 132 -4.36 14.31 28.55
C ASP A 132 -3.51 13.82 27.34
N GLU A 133 -2.83 12.69 27.48
CA GLU A 133 -2.06 12.08 26.39
C GLU A 133 -2.98 11.56 25.26
N GLN A 134 -4.18 11.10 25.61
CA GLN A 134 -5.14 10.62 24.61
C GLN A 134 -5.59 11.75 23.68
N GLU A 135 -5.82 12.96 24.20
CA GLU A 135 -6.16 14.13 23.39
C GLU A 135 -5.04 14.48 22.41
N ILE A 136 -3.78 14.45 22.87
CA ILE A 136 -2.60 14.65 22.04
C ILE A 136 -2.51 13.58 20.94
N VAL A 137 -2.69 12.32 21.30
CA VAL A 137 -2.64 11.19 20.36
C VAL A 137 -3.74 11.28 19.30
N ASP A 138 -4.95 11.67 19.69
CA ASP A 138 -6.06 11.81 18.75
C ASP A 138 -5.81 12.96 17.77
N GLN A 139 -5.24 14.07 18.22
CA GLN A 139 -4.83 15.18 17.36
C GLN A 139 -3.71 14.77 16.38
N ILE A 140 -2.70 14.02 16.86
CA ILE A 140 -1.63 13.48 16.01
C ILE A 140 -2.22 12.57 14.92
N LYS A 141 -3.11 11.63 15.30
CA LYS A 141 -3.76 10.72 14.35
C LYS A 141 -4.57 11.48 13.31
N GLU A 142 -5.35 12.49 13.73
CA GLU A 142 -6.13 13.31 12.81
C GLU A 142 -5.23 14.03 11.78
N LEU A 143 -4.11 14.59 12.22
CA LEU A 143 -3.15 15.25 11.33
C LEU A 143 -2.52 14.27 10.35
N ILE A 144 -2.16 13.07 10.82
CA ILE A 144 -1.62 12.02 9.95
C ILE A 144 -2.66 11.61 8.91
N GLU A 145 -3.90 11.32 9.31
CA GLU A 145 -4.98 10.89 8.41
C GLU A 145 -5.34 11.96 7.37
N THR A 146 -5.44 13.21 7.80
CA THR A 146 -5.99 14.28 6.94
C THR A 146 -4.93 14.98 6.09
N ARG A 147 -3.67 14.99 6.51
CA ARG A 147 -2.60 15.74 5.85
C ARG A 147 -1.45 14.89 5.33
N VAL A 148 -1.02 13.89 6.12
CA VAL A 148 0.16 13.09 5.76
C VAL A 148 -0.20 11.98 4.79
N ARG A 149 -1.16 11.13 5.14
CA ARG A 149 -1.53 9.96 4.34
C ARG A 149 -1.94 10.30 2.91
N PRO A 150 -2.77 11.35 2.65
CA PRO A 150 -3.11 11.71 1.28
C PRO A 150 -1.90 12.14 0.45
N ALA A 151 -0.93 12.82 1.06
CA ALA A 151 0.28 13.26 0.35
C ALA A 151 1.19 12.05 0.02
N VAL A 152 1.47 11.18 0.99
CA VAL A 152 2.34 10.00 0.76
C VAL A 152 1.72 8.94 -0.14
N ALA A 153 0.38 8.87 -0.20
CA ALA A 153 -0.32 7.99 -1.14
C ALA A 153 -0.08 8.41 -2.61
N GLN A 154 0.08 9.71 -2.88
CA GLN A 154 0.48 10.18 -4.22
C GLN A 154 1.86 9.63 -4.60
N ASP A 155 2.78 9.57 -3.64
CA ASP A 155 4.12 9.02 -3.81
C ASP A 155 4.17 7.48 -3.77
N GLY A 156 3.02 6.81 -3.57
CA GLY A 156 2.92 5.35 -3.59
C GLY A 156 3.27 4.68 -2.26
N GLY A 157 3.07 5.36 -1.15
CA GLY A 157 3.30 4.84 0.20
C GLY A 157 2.14 5.10 1.16
N ASP A 158 2.34 4.72 2.41
CA ASP A 158 1.45 5.01 3.53
C ASP A 158 2.25 5.22 4.82
N ILE A 159 1.64 5.96 5.75
CA ILE A 159 2.18 6.23 7.08
C ILE A 159 1.12 5.87 8.11
N ILE A 160 1.49 5.00 9.05
CA ILE A 160 0.58 4.53 10.10
C ILE A 160 1.14 4.97 11.45
N PHE A 161 0.29 5.59 12.26
CA PHE A 161 0.62 5.90 13.65
C PHE A 161 0.83 4.59 14.43
N HIS A 162 1.97 4.47 15.10
CA HIS A 162 2.29 3.33 15.95
C HIS A 162 2.07 3.67 17.42
N SER A 163 2.79 4.67 17.94
CA SER A 163 2.70 5.08 19.35
C SER A 163 3.19 6.52 19.55
N PHE A 164 2.84 7.10 20.70
CA PHE A 164 3.37 8.36 21.21
C PHE A 164 3.90 8.13 22.62
N LYS A 165 5.15 8.46 22.86
CA LYS A 165 5.79 8.27 24.15
C LYS A 165 6.90 9.31 24.36
N ASP A 166 6.91 9.96 25.53
CA ASP A 166 7.94 10.93 25.92
C ASP A 166 8.18 12.04 24.87
N GLY A 167 7.10 12.48 24.20
CA GLY A 167 7.15 13.47 23.11
C GLY A 167 7.61 12.90 21.76
N ILE A 168 7.86 11.61 21.65
CA ILE A 168 8.29 10.95 20.41
C ILE A 168 7.10 10.24 19.77
N VAL A 169 6.83 10.57 18.49
CA VAL A 169 5.82 9.92 17.66
C VAL A 169 6.50 8.81 16.87
N HIS A 170 6.06 7.57 17.06
CA HIS A 170 6.53 6.43 16.30
C HIS A 170 5.59 6.16 15.13
N LEU A 171 6.14 6.04 13.92
CA LEU A 171 5.38 5.85 12.69
C LEU A 171 5.89 4.60 11.94
N GLU A 172 4.95 3.77 11.45
CA GLU A 172 5.26 2.73 10.47
C GLU A 172 5.22 3.33 9.07
N MET A 173 6.24 3.08 8.27
CA MET A 173 6.34 3.55 6.88
C MET A 173 6.17 2.39 5.92
N HIS A 174 5.21 2.48 5.01
CA HIS A 174 4.87 1.43 4.07
C HIS A 174 5.07 1.88 2.61
N GLY A 175 5.22 0.91 1.70
CA GLY A 175 5.36 1.17 0.26
C GLY A 175 6.60 2.00 -0.07
N ALA A 176 6.44 3.04 -0.88
CA ALA A 176 7.54 3.90 -1.30
C ALA A 176 8.19 4.70 -0.15
N CYS A 177 7.47 4.88 0.97
CA CYS A 177 8.00 5.57 2.16
C CYS A 177 9.05 4.75 2.91
N SER A 178 9.12 3.43 2.69
CA SER A 178 10.02 2.52 3.38
C SER A 178 11.29 2.20 2.56
N GLY A 179 12.39 1.96 3.26
CA GLY A 179 13.58 1.32 2.68
C GLY A 179 14.53 2.20 1.89
N CYS A 180 14.26 3.50 1.73
CA CYS A 180 15.21 4.44 1.11
C CYS A 180 15.66 5.48 2.14
N PRO A 181 16.93 5.48 2.60
CA PRO A 181 17.39 6.37 3.65
C PRO A 181 17.18 7.86 3.36
N SER A 182 17.38 8.30 2.12
CA SER A 182 17.25 9.71 1.73
C SER A 182 15.80 10.19 1.70
N SER A 183 14.89 9.41 1.11
CA SER A 183 13.47 9.76 1.07
C SER A 183 12.84 9.66 2.46
N THR A 184 13.20 8.62 3.23
CA THR A 184 12.73 8.45 4.61
C THR A 184 13.16 9.62 5.51
N ALA A 185 14.41 10.09 5.42
CA ALA A 185 14.89 11.21 6.21
C ALA A 185 14.15 12.52 5.88
N THR A 186 13.93 12.81 4.60
CA THR A 186 13.20 14.00 4.16
C THR A 186 11.74 13.96 4.60
N LEU A 187 11.07 12.82 4.43
CA LEU A 187 9.68 12.63 4.83
C LEU A 187 9.53 12.73 6.35
N LYS A 188 10.41 12.06 7.11
CA LYS A 188 10.46 12.16 8.58
C LYS A 188 10.56 13.61 9.03
N SER A 189 11.51 14.37 8.48
CA SER A 189 11.71 15.79 8.86
C SER A 189 10.49 16.64 8.51
N GLY A 190 9.84 16.40 7.38
CA GLY A 190 8.63 17.10 6.97
C GLY A 190 7.46 16.83 7.93
N ILE A 191 7.24 15.56 8.28
CA ILE A 191 6.19 15.16 9.24
C ILE A 191 6.49 15.71 10.62
N GLU A 192 7.73 15.62 11.09
CA GLU A 192 8.16 16.14 12.40
C GLU A 192 7.90 17.65 12.51
N ASN A 193 8.32 18.43 11.51
CA ASN A 193 8.09 19.87 11.50
C ASN A 193 6.59 20.20 11.49
N MET A 194 5.80 19.49 10.73
CA MET A 194 4.35 19.68 10.67
C MET A 194 3.71 19.33 12.01
N LEU A 195 4.04 18.19 12.62
CA LEU A 195 3.48 17.79 13.91
C LEU A 195 3.87 18.78 15.02
N LYS A 196 5.13 19.18 15.12
CA LYS A 196 5.59 20.20 16.09
C LYS A 196 4.87 21.53 15.97
N HIS A 197 4.46 21.90 14.77
CA HIS A 197 3.73 23.14 14.54
C HIS A 197 2.31 23.11 15.11
N TYR A 198 1.63 21.96 15.02
CA TYR A 198 0.23 21.82 15.47
C TYR A 198 0.12 21.21 16.88
N VAL A 199 1.10 20.43 17.29
CA VAL A 199 1.15 19.68 18.56
C VAL A 199 2.49 19.97 19.23
N PRO A 200 2.57 21.02 20.07
CA PRO A 200 3.84 21.45 20.70
C PRO A 200 4.50 20.39 21.59
N GLU A 201 3.74 19.39 22.05
CA GLU A 201 4.21 18.27 22.85
C GLU A 201 5.09 17.29 22.04
N VAL A 202 5.04 17.36 20.71
CA VAL A 202 5.88 16.51 19.84
C VAL A 202 7.29 17.05 19.80
N ILE A 203 8.24 16.24 20.26
CA ILE A 203 9.68 16.54 20.27
C ILE A 203 10.37 15.95 19.03
N ALA A 204 9.97 14.75 18.63
CA ALA A 204 10.57 14.05 17.50
C ALA A 204 9.59 13.06 16.85
N VAL A 205 9.92 12.66 15.62
CA VAL A 205 9.25 11.55 14.90
C VAL A 205 10.29 10.47 14.64
N GLU A 206 9.95 9.20 14.88
CA GLU A 206 10.83 8.07 14.61
C GLU A 206 10.11 6.97 13.83
N PRO A 207 10.74 6.43 12.77
CA PRO A 207 10.22 5.25 12.09
C PRO A 207 10.48 3.99 12.91
N VAL A 208 9.53 3.06 12.89
CA VAL A 208 9.60 1.73 13.51
C VAL A 208 9.48 0.63 12.48
#